data_97feb361abda36d5d45ffe2c448dd4b0
#
_entry.id   97feb361abda36d5d45ffe2c448dd4b0
#
_cell.length_a   1.000
_cell.length_b   1.000
_cell.length_c   1.000
_cell.angle_alpha   90.00
_cell.angle_beta   90.00
_cell.angle_gamma   90.00
#
_symmetry.space_group_name_H-M   'P 1'
#
loop_
_entity.id
_entity.type
_entity.pdbx_description
1 polymer ?
#
loop_
_entity_poly.entity_id
_entity_poly.type
_entity_poly.pdbx_seq_one_letter_code
_entity_poly.pdbx_strand_id
1 'polypeptide(L)'
;YVELPVDLSEVLFIASANSMQDIPGPLLDRMEIIEVSSYTENEKEHIAKEHLIEKQMKANGIKAKQLTISDKAIEDIILSYTRESGVRGLERCLGDICRKTARMILQDGKKNVKVTEKNLEHFLGTKKYDYEMANAKNEIGIVRGLAWTSVGGDTLSIEVNVMPGKGKFELTGHLGDVMKESAMAAISYIRSVSDKFNIDKEFFEKNDIHIHIPEGAVPKDGPSAGVTMATAMLSAITGIPVRADVAMTGEITLRGRVLPIGGLREKSIAAKVAGIHTVIVPEK
;
A
#
# COMPACT_ATOMS: atom_id res chain seq x y z
N TYR A 1 41.69 17.28 1.70
CA TYR A 1 42.98 16.60 1.70
C TYR A 1 44.06 17.32 0.92
N VAL A 2 43.73 17.79 -0.26
CA VAL A 2 44.72 18.44 -1.14
C VAL A 2 44.52 19.97 -1.19
N GLU A 3 43.34 20.44 -0.79
CA GLU A 3 42.94 21.87 -0.73
C GLU A 3 43.24 22.67 -2.02
N LEU A 4 43.26 21.97 -3.15
CA LEU A 4 43.44 22.62 -4.46
C LEU A 4 42.05 22.85 -5.08
N PRO A 5 41.75 24.05 -5.57
CA PRO A 5 40.54 24.31 -6.31
C PRO A 5 40.53 23.52 -7.63
N VAL A 6 39.45 22.84 -7.92
CA VAL A 6 39.22 22.12 -9.18
C VAL A 6 38.03 22.78 -9.87
N ASP A 7 38.22 23.14 -11.12
CA ASP A 7 37.12 23.64 -11.95
C ASP A 7 36.23 22.49 -12.40
N LEU A 8 34.95 22.53 -11.99
CA LEU A 8 33.93 21.54 -12.32
C LEU A 8 32.84 22.11 -13.24
N SER A 9 33.10 23.28 -13.88
CA SER A 9 32.08 23.95 -14.72
C SER A 9 31.62 23.13 -15.92
N GLU A 10 32.50 22.26 -16.44
CA GLU A 10 32.19 21.36 -17.58
C GLU A 10 31.72 19.98 -17.15
N VAL A 11 31.42 19.74 -15.86
CA VAL A 11 31.01 18.44 -15.34
C VAL A 11 29.49 18.37 -15.23
N LEU A 12 28.89 17.35 -15.85
CA LEU A 12 27.50 16.99 -15.65
C LEU A 12 27.40 16.12 -14.40
N PHE A 13 26.61 16.57 -13.42
CA PHE A 13 26.32 15.79 -12.20
C PHE A 13 24.98 15.08 -12.32
N ILE A 14 24.99 13.77 -12.11
CA ILE A 14 23.77 12.95 -12.00
C ILE A 14 23.76 12.35 -10.60
N ALA A 15 22.73 12.66 -9.83
CA ALA A 15 22.54 12.14 -8.48
C ALA A 15 21.25 11.31 -8.41
N SER A 16 21.22 10.33 -7.51
CA SER A 16 20.01 9.58 -7.20
C SER A 16 19.70 9.67 -5.71
N ALA A 17 18.42 9.80 -5.37
CA ALA A 17 17.93 9.85 -4.01
C ALA A 17 16.63 9.05 -3.86
N ASN A 18 16.36 8.56 -2.65
CA ASN A 18 15.11 7.85 -2.35
C ASN A 18 13.99 8.80 -1.92
N SER A 19 14.33 10.01 -1.48
CA SER A 19 13.41 11.05 -1.03
C SER A 19 13.94 12.41 -1.38
N MET A 20 13.05 13.31 -1.78
CA MET A 20 13.39 14.73 -1.99
C MET A 20 13.41 15.52 -0.67
N GLN A 21 12.78 15.01 0.38
CA GLN A 21 12.63 15.74 1.65
C GLN A 21 13.96 16.01 2.36
N ASP A 22 14.94 15.14 2.12
CA ASP A 22 16.26 15.24 2.73
C ASP A 22 17.24 16.10 1.91
N ILE A 23 16.84 16.57 0.73
CA ILE A 23 17.69 17.38 -0.15
C ILE A 23 17.48 18.87 0.18
N PRO A 24 18.56 19.62 0.49
CA PRO A 24 18.44 21.05 0.77
C PRO A 24 17.79 21.82 -0.38
N GLY A 25 16.85 22.72 -0.05
CA GLY A 25 16.10 23.52 -1.02
C GLY A 25 16.98 24.22 -2.08
N PRO A 26 18.11 24.90 -1.71
CA PRO A 26 19.00 25.51 -2.68
C PRO A 26 19.64 24.58 -3.71
N LEU A 27 19.70 23.28 -3.41
CA LEU A 27 20.11 22.26 -4.39
C LEU A 27 18.97 21.88 -5.30
N LEU A 28 17.78 21.66 -4.75
CA LEU A 28 16.58 21.34 -5.54
C LEU A 28 16.27 22.42 -6.59
N ASP A 29 16.44 23.69 -6.24
CA ASP A 29 16.21 24.82 -7.15
C ASP A 29 17.16 24.84 -8.37
N ARG A 30 18.25 24.09 -8.32
CA ARG A 30 19.28 24.02 -9.37
C ARG A 30 19.34 22.69 -10.10
N MET A 31 18.47 21.76 -9.73
CA MET A 31 18.41 20.41 -10.29
C MET A 31 17.20 20.24 -11.19
N GLU A 32 17.36 19.49 -12.26
CA GLU A 32 16.25 18.88 -12.97
C GLU A 32 15.86 17.61 -12.23
N ILE A 33 14.60 17.54 -11.75
CA ILE A 33 14.10 16.41 -10.99
C ILE A 33 13.39 15.45 -11.94
N ILE A 34 13.89 14.21 -11.99
CA ILE A 34 13.26 13.13 -12.75
C ILE A 34 12.73 12.09 -11.75
N GLU A 35 11.42 12.06 -11.58
CA GLU A 35 10.78 11.08 -10.72
C GLU A 35 10.69 9.72 -11.42
N VAL A 36 11.25 8.69 -10.77
CA VAL A 36 11.12 7.29 -11.18
C VAL A 36 10.04 6.64 -10.32
N SER A 37 8.86 6.45 -10.87
CA SER A 37 7.73 5.83 -10.19
C SER A 37 7.97 4.33 -9.92
N SER A 38 7.23 3.79 -8.94
CA SER A 38 7.20 2.35 -8.66
C SER A 38 6.68 1.55 -9.86
N TYR A 39 7.18 0.32 -10.01
CA TYR A 39 6.67 -0.62 -11.01
C TYR A 39 5.31 -1.16 -10.60
N THR A 40 4.41 -1.29 -11.57
CA THR A 40 3.17 -2.05 -11.44
C THR A 40 3.47 -3.56 -11.42
N GLU A 41 2.52 -4.37 -10.96
CA GLU A 41 2.67 -5.83 -10.96
C GLU A 41 2.92 -6.39 -12.36
N ASN A 42 2.22 -5.86 -13.36
CA ASN A 42 2.41 -6.26 -14.76
C ASN A 42 3.81 -5.90 -15.28
N GLU A 43 4.32 -4.71 -14.94
CA GLU A 43 5.70 -4.32 -15.27
C GLU A 43 6.71 -5.24 -14.57
N LYS A 44 6.50 -5.56 -13.27
CA LYS A 44 7.37 -6.50 -12.54
C LYS A 44 7.35 -7.90 -13.15
N GLU A 45 6.18 -8.37 -13.61
CA GLU A 45 6.04 -9.66 -14.28
C GLU A 45 6.84 -9.69 -15.60
N HIS A 46 6.74 -8.64 -16.42
CA HIS A 46 7.52 -8.51 -17.65
C HIS A 46 9.01 -8.45 -17.38
N ILE A 47 9.45 -7.63 -16.42
CA ILE A 47 10.86 -7.54 -16.00
C ILE A 47 11.35 -8.90 -15.51
N ALA A 48 10.56 -9.65 -14.76
CA ALA A 48 10.93 -10.99 -14.31
C ALA A 48 11.16 -11.94 -15.49
N LYS A 49 10.24 -11.98 -16.45
CA LYS A 49 10.28 -12.88 -17.61
C LYS A 49 11.40 -12.55 -18.58
N GLU A 50 11.55 -11.27 -18.91
CA GLU A 50 12.45 -10.82 -19.96
C GLU A 50 13.90 -10.67 -19.49
N HIS A 51 14.11 -10.43 -18.20
CA HIS A 51 15.43 -10.08 -17.70
C HIS A 51 15.89 -10.89 -16.49
N LEU A 52 15.07 -10.97 -15.41
CA LEU A 52 15.56 -11.48 -14.14
C LEU A 52 15.74 -13.00 -14.12
N ILE A 53 14.80 -13.74 -14.70
CA ILE A 53 14.84 -15.21 -14.69
C ILE A 53 16.10 -15.68 -15.44
N GLU A 54 16.34 -15.17 -16.64
CA GLU A 54 17.52 -15.54 -17.42
C GLU A 54 18.83 -15.16 -16.71
N LYS A 55 18.89 -13.95 -16.14
CA LYS A 55 20.02 -13.46 -15.35
C LYS A 55 20.32 -14.39 -14.18
N GLN A 56 19.31 -14.78 -13.41
CA GLN A 56 19.48 -15.64 -12.24
C GLN A 56 19.81 -17.10 -12.63
N MET A 57 19.24 -17.59 -13.71
CA MET A 57 19.61 -18.92 -14.24
C MET A 57 21.07 -18.97 -14.66
N LYS A 58 21.56 -17.99 -15.41
CA LYS A 58 22.97 -17.87 -15.79
C LYS A 58 23.89 -17.81 -14.58
N ALA A 59 23.56 -16.96 -13.60
CA ALA A 59 24.34 -16.79 -12.38
C ALA A 59 24.46 -18.07 -11.54
N ASN A 60 23.48 -18.97 -11.63
CA ASN A 60 23.44 -20.24 -10.90
C ASN A 60 23.76 -21.47 -11.78
N GLY A 61 24.24 -21.28 -12.99
CA GLY A 61 24.64 -22.37 -13.89
C GLY A 61 23.49 -23.26 -14.40
N ILE A 62 22.26 -22.74 -14.43
CA ILE A 62 21.07 -23.46 -14.88
C ILE A 62 20.83 -23.20 -16.37
N LYS A 63 20.62 -24.26 -17.14
CA LYS A 63 20.28 -24.16 -18.58
C LYS A 63 18.78 -23.90 -18.76
N ALA A 64 18.40 -23.27 -19.87
CA ALA A 64 17.02 -22.88 -20.17
C ALA A 64 15.97 -24.00 -20.04
N LYS A 65 16.36 -25.26 -20.37
CA LYS A 65 15.45 -26.41 -20.28
C LYS A 65 15.35 -27.03 -18.88
N GLN A 66 16.16 -26.58 -17.93
CA GLN A 66 16.23 -27.17 -16.58
C GLN A 66 15.31 -26.52 -15.55
N LEU A 67 14.84 -25.30 -15.79
CA LEU A 67 13.90 -24.59 -14.92
C LEU A 67 12.80 -23.95 -15.76
N THR A 68 11.56 -24.11 -15.31
CA THR A 68 10.39 -23.40 -15.84
C THR A 68 9.60 -22.84 -14.65
N ILE A 69 9.29 -21.56 -14.69
CA ILE A 69 8.46 -20.87 -13.68
C ILE A 69 7.17 -20.46 -14.39
N SER A 70 6.02 -20.84 -13.83
CA SER A 70 4.72 -20.48 -14.42
C SER A 70 4.41 -19.00 -14.15
N ASP A 71 3.60 -18.38 -15.01
CA ASP A 71 3.15 -17.00 -14.87
C ASP A 71 2.46 -16.77 -13.52
N LYS A 72 1.57 -17.70 -13.13
CA LYS A 72 0.93 -17.67 -11.81
C LYS A 72 1.90 -17.75 -10.64
N ALA A 73 3.03 -18.44 -10.80
CA ALA A 73 4.05 -18.47 -9.76
C ALA A 73 4.79 -17.12 -9.67
N ILE A 74 5.05 -16.46 -10.80
CA ILE A 74 5.66 -15.12 -10.80
C ILE A 74 4.70 -14.12 -10.14
N GLU A 75 3.43 -14.15 -10.52
CA GLU A 75 2.39 -13.33 -9.90
C GLU A 75 2.32 -13.55 -8.38
N ASP A 76 2.27 -14.80 -7.92
CA ASP A 76 2.23 -15.13 -6.48
C ASP A 76 3.53 -14.71 -5.75
N ILE A 77 4.70 -14.77 -6.42
CA ILE A 77 5.95 -14.23 -5.84
C ILE A 77 5.82 -12.72 -5.65
N ILE A 78 5.33 -12.00 -6.62
CA ILE A 78 5.17 -10.53 -6.57
C ILE A 78 4.21 -10.16 -5.45
N LEU A 79 3.07 -10.84 -5.35
CA LEU A 79 2.01 -10.52 -4.39
C LEU A 79 2.32 -11.01 -2.97
N SER A 80 2.79 -12.25 -2.82
CA SER A 80 2.83 -12.90 -1.50
C SER A 80 4.23 -12.98 -0.88
N TYR A 81 5.30 -12.78 -1.63
CA TYR A 81 6.67 -12.91 -1.13
C TYR A 81 7.48 -11.61 -1.18
N THR A 82 7.00 -10.61 -1.95
CA THR A 82 7.67 -9.31 -2.07
C THR A 82 6.71 -8.16 -1.79
N ARG A 83 7.19 -7.12 -1.10
CA ARG A 83 6.47 -5.87 -0.88
C ARG A 83 7.47 -4.74 -1.09
N GLU A 84 7.56 -4.27 -2.33
CA GLU A 84 8.58 -3.32 -2.76
C GLU A 84 8.12 -2.50 -3.96
N SER A 85 8.62 -1.27 -4.08
CA SER A 85 8.39 -0.41 -5.25
C SER A 85 9.17 -0.85 -6.49
N GLY A 86 10.32 -1.48 -6.29
CA GLY A 86 11.20 -2.01 -7.34
C GLY A 86 11.07 -3.51 -7.56
N VAL A 87 12.17 -4.15 -7.96
CA VAL A 87 12.24 -5.60 -8.27
C VAL A 87 13.39 -6.34 -7.59
N ARG A 88 14.05 -5.72 -6.59
CA ARG A 88 15.20 -6.33 -5.90
C ARG A 88 14.82 -7.55 -5.05
N GLY A 89 13.67 -7.50 -4.40
CA GLY A 89 13.12 -8.61 -3.64
C GLY A 89 12.71 -9.75 -4.57
N LEU A 90 12.04 -9.41 -5.67
CA LEU A 90 11.66 -10.35 -6.72
C LEU A 90 12.90 -11.04 -7.30
N GLU A 91 13.95 -10.30 -7.62
CA GLU A 91 15.21 -10.86 -8.09
C GLU A 91 15.84 -11.83 -7.08
N ARG A 92 15.80 -11.49 -5.77
CA ARG A 92 16.27 -12.38 -4.70
C ARG A 92 15.45 -13.67 -4.61
N CYS A 93 14.13 -13.58 -4.68
CA CYS A 93 13.25 -14.76 -4.69
C CYS A 93 13.54 -15.68 -5.89
N LEU A 94 13.71 -15.11 -7.08
CA LEU A 94 14.10 -15.85 -8.28
C LEU A 94 15.48 -16.51 -8.13
N GLY A 95 16.43 -15.80 -7.51
CA GLY A 95 17.75 -16.36 -7.17
C GLY A 95 17.67 -17.53 -6.19
N ASP A 96 16.79 -17.45 -5.17
CA ASP A 96 16.56 -18.57 -4.23
C ASP A 96 15.99 -19.80 -4.94
N ILE A 97 15.03 -19.60 -5.84
CA ILE A 97 14.47 -20.66 -6.67
C ILE A 97 15.57 -21.30 -7.53
N CYS A 98 16.40 -20.49 -8.17
CA CYS A 98 17.50 -20.98 -8.99
C CYS A 98 18.52 -21.78 -8.16
N ARG A 99 18.94 -21.28 -6.98
CA ARG A 99 19.86 -22.02 -6.09
C ARG A 99 19.32 -23.38 -5.66
N LYS A 100 18.05 -23.42 -5.23
CA LYS A 100 17.40 -24.69 -4.85
C LYS A 100 17.24 -25.64 -6.05
N THR A 101 16.93 -25.08 -7.22
CA THR A 101 16.87 -25.87 -8.47
C THR A 101 18.23 -26.48 -8.83
N ALA A 102 19.32 -25.71 -8.76
CA ALA A 102 20.67 -26.21 -9.00
C ALA A 102 21.02 -27.35 -8.03
N ARG A 103 20.67 -27.20 -6.75
CA ARG A 103 20.84 -28.28 -5.76
C ARG A 103 20.06 -29.53 -6.13
N MET A 104 18.79 -29.43 -6.53
CA MET A 104 17.95 -30.55 -6.92
C MET A 104 18.51 -31.27 -8.15
N ILE A 105 19.09 -30.54 -9.09
CA ILE A 105 19.72 -31.11 -10.29
C ILE A 105 20.98 -31.90 -9.90
N LEU A 106 21.82 -31.33 -9.04
CA LEU A 106 23.10 -31.93 -8.65
C LEU A 106 22.96 -33.08 -7.66
N GLN A 107 22.09 -32.94 -6.64
CA GLN A 107 21.96 -33.93 -5.58
C GLN A 107 20.90 -34.99 -5.88
N ASP A 108 19.74 -34.58 -6.44
CA ASP A 108 18.61 -35.48 -6.66
C ASP A 108 18.55 -36.01 -8.09
N GLY A 109 19.49 -35.61 -8.96
CA GLY A 109 19.56 -36.06 -10.36
C GLY A 109 18.38 -35.59 -11.23
N LYS A 110 17.64 -34.56 -10.83
CA LYS A 110 16.51 -34.04 -11.60
C LYS A 110 16.99 -33.42 -12.92
N LYS A 111 16.33 -33.78 -14.02
CA LYS A 111 16.68 -33.24 -15.34
C LYS A 111 16.04 -31.86 -15.58
N ASN A 112 14.87 -31.64 -15.04
CA ASN A 112 14.14 -30.37 -15.08
C ASN A 112 13.32 -30.16 -13.81
N VAL A 113 13.06 -28.90 -13.48
CA VAL A 113 12.24 -28.48 -12.34
C VAL A 113 11.19 -27.52 -12.83
N LYS A 114 9.93 -27.76 -12.47
CA LYS A 114 8.81 -26.88 -12.76
C LYS A 114 8.34 -26.24 -11.46
N VAL A 115 8.34 -24.89 -11.42
CA VAL A 115 7.86 -24.09 -10.31
C VAL A 115 6.49 -23.53 -10.65
N THR A 116 5.53 -23.79 -9.77
CA THR A 116 4.14 -23.35 -9.87
C THR A 116 3.70 -22.76 -8.53
N GLU A 117 2.56 -22.08 -8.50
CA GLU A 117 1.98 -21.54 -7.27
C GLU A 117 1.81 -22.59 -6.15
N LYS A 118 1.59 -23.87 -6.54
CA LYS A 118 1.38 -24.97 -5.59
C LYS A 118 2.63 -25.44 -4.86
N ASN A 119 3.80 -25.20 -5.43
CA ASN A 119 5.07 -25.65 -4.84
C ASN A 119 6.03 -24.51 -4.48
N LEU A 120 5.58 -23.26 -4.57
CA LEU A 120 6.40 -22.09 -4.21
C LEU A 120 6.89 -22.14 -2.77
N GLU A 121 6.08 -22.61 -1.83
CA GLU A 121 6.47 -22.73 -0.42
C GLU A 121 7.67 -23.65 -0.22
N HIS A 122 7.84 -24.66 -1.05
CA HIS A 122 9.03 -25.50 -1.01
C HIS A 122 10.31 -24.71 -1.35
N PHE A 123 10.19 -23.69 -2.23
CA PHE A 123 11.31 -22.87 -2.66
C PHE A 123 11.52 -21.63 -1.78
N LEU A 124 10.46 -20.98 -1.34
CA LEU A 124 10.53 -19.66 -0.71
C LEU A 124 10.09 -19.66 0.77
N GLY A 125 9.57 -20.78 1.27
CA GLY A 125 8.95 -20.86 2.60
C GLY A 125 7.51 -20.36 2.58
N THR A 126 6.93 -20.14 3.76
CA THR A 126 5.56 -19.62 3.91
C THR A 126 5.43 -18.22 3.30
N LYS A 127 4.25 -17.93 2.78
CA LYS A 127 3.90 -16.60 2.28
C LYS A 127 4.16 -15.55 3.36
N LYS A 128 4.74 -14.42 2.97
CA LYS A 128 5.13 -13.35 3.89
C LYS A 128 4.09 -12.27 3.99
N TYR A 129 3.30 -12.10 2.94
CA TYR A 129 2.31 -11.05 2.81
C TYR A 129 0.99 -11.67 2.36
N ASP A 130 -0.06 -11.35 3.09
CA ASP A 130 -1.43 -11.53 2.65
C ASP A 130 -1.99 -10.15 2.30
N TYR A 131 -2.43 -9.98 1.07
CA TYR A 131 -3.22 -8.78 0.75
C TYR A 131 -4.59 -8.93 1.39
N GLU A 132 -4.96 -7.95 2.22
CA GLU A 132 -6.33 -7.86 2.68
C GLU A 132 -7.25 -7.65 1.47
N MET A 133 -7.89 -8.73 1.06
CA MET A 133 -8.93 -8.66 0.03
C MET A 133 -10.08 -7.77 0.48
N ALA A 134 -10.80 -7.21 -0.47
CA ALA A 134 -12.04 -6.49 -0.20
C ALA A 134 -12.95 -7.33 0.71
N ASN A 135 -13.73 -6.67 1.56
CA ASN A 135 -14.66 -7.37 2.45
C ASN A 135 -15.58 -8.28 1.64
N ALA A 136 -15.89 -9.47 2.16
CA ALA A 136 -16.73 -10.44 1.46
C ALA A 136 -18.18 -9.97 1.32
N LYS A 137 -18.64 -9.05 2.16
CA LYS A 137 -20.01 -8.51 2.21
C LYS A 137 -20.02 -7.04 2.61
N ASN A 138 -21.14 -6.38 2.35
CA ASN A 138 -21.37 -5.02 2.83
C ASN A 138 -21.52 -5.02 4.36
N GLU A 139 -20.84 -4.10 5.03
CA GLU A 139 -20.80 -4.05 6.50
C GLU A 139 -21.06 -2.64 7.01
N ILE A 140 -21.65 -2.58 8.21
CA ILE A 140 -21.90 -1.32 8.91
C ILE A 140 -20.65 -0.93 9.68
N GLY A 141 -20.24 0.33 9.55
CA GLY A 141 -19.10 0.87 10.28
C GLY A 141 -17.73 0.41 9.78
N ILE A 142 -17.67 -0.35 8.70
CA ILE A 142 -16.41 -0.79 8.10
C ILE A 142 -16.26 -0.21 6.70
N VAL A 143 -15.19 0.53 6.46
CA VAL A 143 -14.89 1.17 5.17
C VAL A 143 -13.44 0.95 4.79
N ARG A 144 -13.21 0.66 3.52
CA ARG A 144 -11.87 0.49 2.98
C ARG A 144 -11.29 1.84 2.55
N GLY A 145 -10.19 2.22 3.18
CA GLY A 145 -9.34 3.34 2.78
C GLY A 145 -8.17 2.89 1.93
N LEU A 146 -7.46 3.86 1.37
CA LEU A 146 -6.27 3.64 0.55
C LEU A 146 -5.09 4.43 1.12
N ALA A 147 -3.99 3.74 1.30
CA ALA A 147 -2.72 4.31 1.78
C ALA A 147 -1.65 4.27 0.69
N TRP A 148 -0.69 5.17 0.81
CA TRP A 148 0.56 5.14 0.08
C TRP A 148 1.72 4.99 1.06
N THR A 149 2.66 4.12 0.73
CA THR A 149 3.85 3.84 1.53
C THR A 149 5.10 3.88 0.65
N SER A 150 6.27 3.91 1.26
CA SER A 150 7.56 3.84 0.53
C SER A 150 7.73 2.56 -0.32
N VAL A 151 6.91 1.56 -0.08
CA VAL A 151 6.96 0.28 -0.82
C VAL A 151 5.80 0.10 -1.80
N GLY A 152 4.91 1.08 -1.91
CA GLY A 152 3.77 1.07 -2.84
C GLY A 152 2.46 1.43 -2.16
N GLY A 153 1.34 1.20 -2.86
CA GLY A 153 0.00 1.38 -2.31
C GLY A 153 -0.42 0.22 -1.42
N ASP A 154 -1.37 0.51 -0.53
CA ASP A 154 -1.99 -0.46 0.35
C ASP A 154 -3.44 -0.12 0.64
N THR A 155 -4.21 -1.07 1.13
CA THR A 155 -5.57 -0.83 1.62
C THR A 155 -5.58 -0.80 3.14
N LEU A 156 -6.47 0.01 3.71
CA LEU A 156 -6.68 0.13 5.15
C LEU A 156 -8.13 -0.19 5.48
N SER A 157 -8.38 -1.13 6.36
CA SER A 157 -9.70 -1.29 6.97
C SER A 157 -9.88 -0.23 8.05
N ILE A 158 -10.95 0.54 7.98
CA ILE A 158 -11.33 1.49 9.03
C ILE A 158 -12.61 0.97 9.65
N GLU A 159 -12.54 0.66 10.93
CA GLU A 159 -13.63 0.08 11.70
C GLU A 159 -14.12 1.10 12.71
N VAL A 160 -15.43 1.31 12.75
CA VAL A 160 -16.08 2.21 13.70
C VAL A 160 -17.14 1.45 14.49
N ASN A 161 -17.05 1.54 15.80
CA ASN A 161 -18.06 1.05 16.70
C ASN A 161 -18.72 2.21 17.46
N VAL A 162 -20.02 2.10 17.65
CA VAL A 162 -20.84 3.04 18.45
C VAL A 162 -21.43 2.24 19.60
N MET A 163 -21.29 2.76 20.82
CA MET A 163 -21.77 2.11 22.02
C MET A 163 -22.38 3.13 22.99
N PRO A 164 -23.34 2.74 23.84
CA PRO A 164 -23.85 3.63 24.89
C PRO A 164 -22.70 4.16 25.76
N GLY A 165 -22.69 5.49 26.02
CA GLY A 165 -21.58 6.10 26.72
C GLY A 165 -21.86 7.54 27.16
N LYS A 166 -20.84 8.38 27.20
CA LYS A 166 -20.89 9.76 27.65
C LYS A 166 -20.29 10.74 26.62
N GLY A 167 -20.30 10.37 25.36
CA GLY A 167 -19.76 11.20 24.28
C GLY A 167 -18.26 11.11 24.09
N LYS A 168 -17.62 10.00 24.52
CA LYS A 168 -16.19 9.79 24.35
C LYS A 168 -15.87 9.46 22.87
N PHE A 169 -14.77 10.01 22.37
CA PHE A 169 -14.25 9.72 21.04
C PHE A 169 -12.88 9.08 21.16
N GLU A 170 -12.75 7.82 20.78
CA GLU A 170 -11.54 7.03 20.93
C GLU A 170 -10.95 6.65 19.59
N LEU A 171 -9.61 6.67 19.51
CA LEU A 171 -8.84 6.37 18.31
C LEU A 171 -7.76 5.34 18.66
N THR A 172 -7.73 4.22 17.96
CA THR A 172 -6.70 3.17 18.12
C THR A 172 -6.18 2.68 16.78
N GLY A 173 -5.02 2.03 16.76
CA GLY A 173 -4.39 1.49 15.53
C GLY A 173 -3.04 2.14 15.20
N HIS A 174 -2.34 2.72 16.19
CA HIS A 174 -1.03 3.36 16.04
C HIS A 174 -1.07 4.52 15.04
N LEU A 175 -2.03 5.43 15.26
CA LEU A 175 -2.27 6.59 14.39
C LEU A 175 -1.32 7.73 14.74
N GLY A 176 -0.71 8.34 13.74
CA GLY A 176 0.04 9.58 13.87
C GLY A 176 -0.87 10.80 14.12
N ASP A 177 -0.26 11.92 14.40
CA ASP A 177 -1.02 13.11 14.87
C ASP A 177 -1.86 13.71 13.73
N VAL A 178 -1.37 13.73 12.49
CA VAL A 178 -2.12 14.24 11.34
C VAL A 178 -3.38 13.39 11.09
N MET A 179 -3.28 12.07 11.23
CA MET A 179 -4.42 11.17 11.07
C MET A 179 -5.44 11.33 12.20
N LYS A 180 -5.01 11.58 13.45
CA LYS A 180 -5.88 11.91 14.58
C LYS A 180 -6.62 13.23 14.35
N GLU A 181 -5.93 14.27 13.88
CA GLU A 181 -6.55 15.55 13.52
C GLU A 181 -7.59 15.37 12.41
N SER A 182 -7.30 14.56 11.41
CA SER A 182 -8.24 14.22 10.34
C SER A 182 -9.51 13.53 10.86
N ALA A 183 -9.38 12.62 11.84
CA ALA A 183 -10.51 12.00 12.52
C ALA A 183 -11.34 13.01 13.30
N MET A 184 -10.69 13.97 13.99
CA MET A 184 -11.35 15.06 14.70
C MET A 184 -12.09 16.01 13.75
N ALA A 185 -11.53 16.31 12.60
CA ALA A 185 -12.21 17.11 11.57
C ALA A 185 -13.44 16.38 11.03
N ALA A 186 -13.33 15.06 10.79
CA ALA A 186 -14.42 14.24 10.31
C ALA A 186 -15.60 14.19 11.29
N ILE A 187 -15.37 13.92 12.59
CA ILE A 187 -16.45 13.90 13.58
C ILE A 187 -17.08 15.29 13.77
N SER A 188 -16.28 16.36 13.72
CA SER A 188 -16.78 17.73 13.80
C SER A 188 -17.69 18.08 12.64
N TYR A 189 -17.33 17.64 11.41
CA TYR A 189 -18.19 17.80 10.24
C TYR A 189 -19.51 17.04 10.40
N ILE A 190 -19.47 15.76 10.81
CA ILE A 190 -20.68 14.95 11.01
C ILE A 190 -21.62 15.61 12.02
N ARG A 191 -21.09 16.08 13.16
CA ARG A 191 -21.88 16.83 14.15
C ARG A 191 -22.54 18.06 13.56
N SER A 192 -21.83 18.81 12.72
CA SER A 192 -22.35 20.03 12.09
C SER A 192 -23.47 19.80 11.07
N VAL A 193 -23.59 18.58 10.55
CA VAL A 193 -24.60 18.19 9.54
C VAL A 193 -25.55 17.09 10.04
N SER A 194 -25.61 16.86 11.34
CA SER A 194 -26.41 15.80 11.97
C SER A 194 -27.88 15.83 11.51
N ASP A 195 -28.47 17.01 11.39
CA ASP A 195 -29.87 17.18 10.93
C ASP A 195 -30.10 16.64 9.51
N LYS A 196 -29.06 16.68 8.63
CA LYS A 196 -29.15 16.16 7.25
C LYS A 196 -29.23 14.63 7.19
N PHE A 197 -28.72 13.98 8.22
CA PHE A 197 -28.67 12.51 8.34
C PHE A 197 -29.68 11.97 9.37
N ASN A 198 -30.60 12.82 9.86
CA ASN A 198 -31.56 12.47 10.90
C ASN A 198 -30.90 11.90 12.17
N ILE A 199 -29.74 12.41 12.55
CA ILE A 199 -29.02 12.02 13.75
C ILE A 199 -29.54 12.89 14.91
N ASP A 200 -30.00 12.25 15.99
CA ASP A 200 -30.44 12.95 17.20
C ASP A 200 -29.32 13.83 17.77
N LYS A 201 -29.66 15.06 18.19
CA LYS A 201 -28.70 16.00 18.79
C LYS A 201 -28.03 15.45 20.04
N GLU A 202 -28.77 14.67 20.83
CA GLU A 202 -28.25 14.05 22.05
C GLU A 202 -27.42 12.78 21.78
N PHE A 203 -27.38 12.31 20.52
CA PHE A 203 -26.65 11.09 20.12
C PHE A 203 -25.19 11.14 20.56
N PHE A 204 -24.52 12.25 20.30
CA PHE A 204 -23.09 12.41 20.60
C PHE A 204 -22.79 12.61 22.09
N GLU A 205 -23.80 12.84 22.91
CA GLU A 205 -23.65 12.92 24.36
C GLU A 205 -23.96 11.60 25.07
N LYS A 206 -24.79 10.76 24.43
CA LYS A 206 -25.25 9.47 24.96
C LYS A 206 -24.48 8.25 24.42
N ASN A 207 -23.64 8.45 23.43
CA ASN A 207 -22.88 7.36 22.81
C ASN A 207 -21.40 7.70 22.70
N ASP A 208 -20.58 6.71 22.97
CA ASP A 208 -19.15 6.73 22.68
C ASP A 208 -18.91 6.21 21.27
N ILE A 209 -17.94 6.79 20.55
CA ILE A 209 -17.53 6.39 19.21
C ILE A 209 -16.07 5.98 19.26
N HIS A 210 -15.79 4.78 18.81
CA HIS A 210 -14.43 4.25 18.73
C HIS A 210 -14.06 3.94 17.29
N ILE A 211 -13.00 4.57 16.78
CA ILE A 211 -12.39 4.24 15.48
C ILE A 211 -11.16 3.37 15.74
N HIS A 212 -11.11 2.24 15.07
CA HIS A 212 -9.95 1.36 15.06
C HIS A 212 -9.46 1.15 13.63
N ILE A 213 -8.15 1.28 13.44
CA ILE A 213 -7.50 0.89 12.18
C ILE A 213 -6.55 -0.27 12.50
N PRO A 214 -6.89 -1.52 12.07
CA PRO A 214 -6.11 -2.72 12.35
C PRO A 214 -4.64 -2.61 11.94
N GLU A 215 -3.83 -3.63 12.23
CA GLU A 215 -2.38 -3.67 12.04
C GLU A 215 -1.63 -2.61 12.87
N GLY A 216 -1.86 -2.57 14.17
CA GLY A 216 -1.26 -1.60 15.10
C GLY A 216 0.28 -1.62 15.18
N ALA A 217 0.93 -2.66 14.64
CA ALA A 217 2.38 -2.71 14.53
C ALA A 217 2.95 -1.77 13.46
N VAL A 218 2.14 -1.35 12.49
CA VAL A 218 2.53 -0.44 11.40
C VAL A 218 2.03 0.97 11.72
N PRO A 219 2.93 1.96 11.90
CA PRO A 219 2.53 3.36 12.06
C PRO A 219 1.76 3.86 10.84
N LYS A 220 0.65 4.56 11.09
CA LYS A 220 -0.21 5.14 10.04
C LYS A 220 -0.36 6.63 10.29
N ASP A 221 -0.07 7.43 9.28
CA ASP A 221 -0.25 8.87 9.38
C ASP A 221 -0.69 9.49 8.05
N GLY A 222 -1.18 10.73 8.12
CA GLY A 222 -1.61 11.51 6.97
C GLY A 222 -3.10 11.81 6.95
N PRO A 223 -3.52 12.86 6.21
CA PRO A 223 -4.89 13.35 6.22
C PRO A 223 -5.82 12.60 5.27
N SER A 224 -5.28 11.79 4.35
CA SER A 224 -6.03 11.20 3.22
C SER A 224 -7.07 10.13 3.61
N ALA A 225 -7.11 9.71 4.87
CA ALA A 225 -8.14 8.80 5.40
C ALA A 225 -9.41 9.53 5.90
N GLY A 226 -9.44 10.86 5.85
CA GLY A 226 -10.52 11.66 6.44
C GLY A 226 -11.91 11.34 5.90
N VAL A 227 -12.08 11.26 4.57
CA VAL A 227 -13.36 10.89 3.95
C VAL A 227 -13.78 9.46 4.31
N THR A 228 -12.80 8.55 4.43
CA THR A 228 -13.04 7.15 4.80
C THR A 228 -13.53 7.05 6.25
N MET A 229 -12.87 7.74 7.17
CA MET A 229 -13.29 7.81 8.59
C MET A 229 -14.67 8.44 8.75
N ALA A 230 -14.95 9.53 8.02
CA ALA A 230 -16.27 10.15 8.03
C ALA A 230 -17.37 9.20 7.54
N THR A 231 -17.11 8.47 6.47
CA THR A 231 -18.06 7.49 5.91
C THR A 231 -18.27 6.32 6.86
N ALA A 232 -17.22 5.81 7.49
CA ALA A 232 -17.31 4.73 8.48
C ALA A 232 -18.11 5.15 9.71
N MET A 233 -17.89 6.36 10.22
CA MET A 233 -18.67 6.92 11.33
C MET A 233 -20.13 7.11 10.95
N LEU A 234 -20.43 7.70 9.80
CA LEU A 234 -21.81 7.86 9.33
C LEU A 234 -22.51 6.51 9.18
N SER A 235 -21.83 5.52 8.60
CA SER A 235 -22.36 4.16 8.48
C SER A 235 -22.69 3.56 9.85
N ALA A 236 -21.78 3.65 10.82
CA ALA A 236 -21.98 3.14 12.18
C ALA A 236 -23.13 3.85 12.91
N ILE A 237 -23.24 5.17 12.75
CA ILE A 237 -24.26 5.99 13.42
C ILE A 237 -25.66 5.74 12.80
N THR A 238 -25.74 5.64 11.47
CA THR A 238 -27.02 5.52 10.76
C THR A 238 -27.48 4.07 10.56
N GLY A 239 -26.60 3.08 10.80
CA GLY A 239 -26.87 1.68 10.53
C GLY A 239 -26.91 1.32 9.04
N ILE A 240 -26.44 2.20 8.15
CA ILE A 240 -26.42 1.98 6.72
C ILE A 240 -25.11 1.28 6.33
N PRO A 241 -25.15 0.08 5.73
CA PRO A 241 -23.95 -0.65 5.37
C PRO A 241 -23.20 0.03 4.20
N VAL A 242 -21.86 -0.06 4.23
CA VAL A 242 -21.01 0.38 3.13
C VAL A 242 -20.72 -0.79 2.19
N ARG A 243 -20.68 -0.51 0.90
CA ARG A 243 -20.39 -1.53 -0.13
C ARG A 243 -18.96 -2.06 0.03
N ALA A 244 -18.83 -3.39 -0.04
CA ALA A 244 -17.57 -4.11 0.10
C ALA A 244 -16.58 -3.85 -1.05
N ASP A 245 -17.09 -3.55 -2.24
CA ASP A 245 -16.33 -3.32 -3.47
C ASP A 245 -15.93 -1.85 -3.69
N VAL A 246 -16.11 -0.99 -2.67
CA VAL A 246 -15.78 0.44 -2.71
C VAL A 246 -14.63 0.75 -1.76
N ALA A 247 -13.64 1.50 -2.24
CA ALA A 247 -12.65 2.15 -1.40
C ALA A 247 -12.65 3.66 -1.66
N MET A 248 -12.08 4.41 -0.73
CA MET A 248 -12.01 5.86 -0.89
C MET A 248 -10.75 6.44 -0.27
N THR A 249 -10.38 7.62 -0.75
CA THR A 249 -9.28 8.41 -0.21
C THR A 249 -9.55 9.88 -0.42
N GLY A 250 -9.22 10.70 0.56
CA GLY A 250 -9.38 12.15 0.51
C GLY A 250 -9.29 12.78 1.88
N GLU A 251 -8.71 13.96 1.96
CA GLU A 251 -8.72 14.78 3.16
C GLU A 251 -10.08 15.45 3.30
N ILE A 252 -10.69 15.39 4.49
CA ILE A 252 -11.96 16.04 4.76
C ILE A 252 -11.76 17.34 5.55
N THR A 253 -12.47 18.38 5.15
CA THR A 253 -12.49 19.65 5.89
C THR A 253 -13.70 19.74 6.84
N LEU A 254 -13.66 20.68 7.79
CA LEU A 254 -14.80 20.99 8.68
C LEU A 254 -16.09 21.38 7.94
N ARG A 255 -16.01 21.70 6.64
CA ARG A 255 -17.15 22.04 5.77
C ARG A 255 -17.57 20.88 4.86
N GLY A 256 -16.94 19.71 5.00
CA GLY A 256 -17.21 18.52 4.20
C GLY A 256 -16.66 18.58 2.78
N ARG A 257 -15.72 19.47 2.48
CA ARG A 257 -15.00 19.45 1.22
C ARG A 257 -13.96 18.34 1.27
N VAL A 258 -13.76 17.65 0.16
CA VAL A 258 -12.74 16.62 0.03
C VAL A 258 -11.59 17.21 -0.78
N LEU A 259 -10.41 17.29 -0.16
CA LEU A 259 -9.22 17.88 -0.75
C LEU A 259 -8.36 16.82 -1.44
N PRO A 260 -7.54 17.25 -2.43
CA PRO A 260 -6.61 16.38 -3.16
C PRO A 260 -5.61 15.67 -2.24
N ILE A 261 -5.12 14.54 -2.73
CA ILE A 261 -4.19 13.67 -1.99
C ILE A 261 -3.03 13.22 -2.91
N GLY A 262 -1.91 12.83 -2.29
CA GLY A 262 -0.79 12.21 -2.99
C GLY A 262 -0.95 10.71 -3.21
N GLY A 263 -0.13 10.16 -4.13
CA GLY A 263 -0.02 8.72 -4.36
C GLY A 263 -1.25 8.07 -4.97
N LEU A 264 -2.03 8.79 -5.79
CA LEU A 264 -3.27 8.25 -6.37
C LEU A 264 -3.02 7.03 -7.27
N ARG A 265 -1.89 7.01 -7.99
CA ARG A 265 -1.50 5.88 -8.84
C ARG A 265 -1.33 4.61 -8.00
N GLU A 266 -0.52 4.68 -6.96
CA GLU A 266 -0.22 3.56 -6.07
C GLU A 266 -1.47 3.10 -5.32
N LYS A 267 -2.27 4.02 -4.83
CA LYS A 267 -3.56 3.75 -4.18
C LYS A 267 -4.54 3.02 -5.10
N SER A 268 -4.63 3.44 -6.36
CA SER A 268 -5.51 2.80 -7.36
C SER A 268 -5.06 1.39 -7.71
N ILE A 269 -3.74 1.17 -7.79
CA ILE A 269 -3.17 -0.16 -8.03
C ILE A 269 -3.50 -1.08 -6.84
N ALA A 270 -3.29 -0.61 -5.59
CA ALA A 270 -3.62 -1.38 -4.40
C ALA A 270 -5.11 -1.75 -4.33
N ALA A 271 -5.99 -0.82 -4.67
CA ALA A 271 -7.43 -1.08 -4.75
C ALA A 271 -7.75 -2.19 -5.76
N LYS A 272 -7.14 -2.15 -6.95
CA LYS A 272 -7.29 -3.19 -7.98
C LYS A 272 -6.84 -4.56 -7.49
N VAL A 273 -5.68 -4.64 -6.84
CA VAL A 273 -5.13 -5.89 -6.28
C VAL A 273 -6.04 -6.45 -5.20
N ALA A 274 -6.60 -5.60 -4.35
CA ALA A 274 -7.56 -5.99 -3.33
C ALA A 274 -8.95 -6.40 -3.87
N GLY A 275 -9.15 -6.36 -5.20
CA GLY A 275 -10.44 -6.71 -5.83
C GLY A 275 -11.52 -5.64 -5.69
N ILE A 276 -11.13 -4.40 -5.44
CA ILE A 276 -12.05 -3.25 -5.34
C ILE A 276 -12.39 -2.75 -6.73
N HIS A 277 -13.68 -2.59 -7.01
CA HIS A 277 -14.19 -2.18 -8.32
C HIS A 277 -14.46 -0.69 -8.43
N THR A 278 -14.68 0.00 -7.32
CA THR A 278 -14.99 1.43 -7.31
C THR A 278 -14.08 2.17 -6.34
N VAL A 279 -13.40 3.19 -6.82
CA VAL A 279 -12.55 4.06 -5.98
C VAL A 279 -13.11 5.48 -6.02
N ILE A 280 -13.43 6.02 -4.83
CA ILE A 280 -13.87 7.41 -4.65
C ILE A 280 -12.65 8.25 -4.33
N VAL A 281 -12.41 9.27 -5.14
CA VAL A 281 -11.27 10.17 -5.06
C VAL A 281 -11.71 11.63 -5.10
N PRO A 282 -10.89 12.58 -4.63
CA PRO A 282 -11.15 14.01 -4.84
C PRO A 282 -11.29 14.34 -6.32
N GLU A 283 -12.07 15.36 -6.63
CA GLU A 283 -12.34 15.80 -8.01
C GLU A 283 -11.10 16.38 -8.70
N LYS A 284 -10.18 16.98 -7.94
CA LYS A 284 -8.94 17.60 -8.46
C LYS A 284 -7.79 17.35 -7.49
#